data_89b679296f77e3f5716413b37e50de32
#
_entry.id   89b679296f77e3f5716413b37e50de32
#
_cell.length_a   1.000
_cell.length_b   1.000
_cell.length_c   1.000
_cell.angle_alpha   90.00
_cell.angle_beta   90.00
_cell.angle_gamma   90.00
#
_symmetry.space_group_name_H-M   'P 1'
#
loop_
_entity.id
_entity.type
_entity.pdbx_description
1 polymer ?
#
loop_
_entity_poly.entity_id
_entity_poly.type
_entity_poly.pdbx_seq_one_letter_code
_entity_poly.pdbx_strand_id
1 'polypeptide(L)'
;HSFPTRRSSDLMFAICVLVFTACGDDETYDVYGDPYNRVYVLDNSKEYKIVQTPISTVSNVDFTWEAKCSKKASGDIRVTVAVDNSLIDAYNEEHDTEFEALPVEAIVLENKEMTIPAGEMVVADAVHLKLTDDVNVLSTLKSEKGYIVPLRLVSAEGGNSQLSTNMLAPSFLTITVTEDNMNHEATQYTGTGTLVADQTGWTATTNGTVQSWYEPIEAIFDGNYETYCSISNRSGELLLDIDMGKAYSFDSIKMTSSGYDYETWTEKEVGAFSAGMTVSTSDNGTDWKTQGEIERNAEDCVFYAPLTARYIRITVPNAGGWYGASLECGVFNVYAK
;
A
#
# COMPACT_ATOMS: atom_id res chain seq x y z
N HIS A 1 -54.73 -20.65 41.85
CA HIS A 1 -53.51 -20.04 42.41
C HIS A 1 -52.72 -19.43 41.28
N SER A 2 -52.89 -18.13 41.12
CA SER A 2 -52.21 -17.26 40.15
C SER A 2 -50.89 -16.79 40.70
N PHE A 3 -49.83 -16.95 39.92
CA PHE A 3 -48.55 -16.26 40.14
C PHE A 3 -48.48 -15.03 39.23
N PRO A 4 -48.08 -13.86 39.71
CA PRO A 4 -47.94 -12.66 38.90
C PRO A 4 -46.63 -12.70 38.10
N THR A 5 -46.73 -12.53 36.82
CA THR A 5 -45.64 -12.25 35.91
C THR A 5 -45.02 -10.89 36.22
N ARG A 6 -43.74 -10.88 36.64
CA ARG A 6 -42.94 -9.66 36.69
C ARG A 6 -42.63 -9.17 35.29
N ARG A 7 -43.09 -8.00 34.97
CA ARG A 7 -42.64 -7.22 33.84
C ARG A 7 -41.18 -6.86 34.04
N SER A 8 -40.32 -7.28 33.12
CA SER A 8 -39.01 -6.71 32.98
C SER A 8 -39.14 -5.30 32.46
N SER A 9 -38.64 -4.37 33.18
CA SER A 9 -38.53 -2.96 32.81
C SER A 9 -37.64 -2.82 31.59
N ASP A 10 -38.22 -2.26 30.55
CA ASP A 10 -37.52 -1.77 29.36
C ASP A 10 -36.47 -0.72 29.79
N LEU A 11 -35.23 -1.12 29.77
CA LEU A 11 -34.09 -0.21 29.85
C LEU A 11 -33.90 0.39 28.45
N MET A 12 -34.64 1.47 28.19
CA MET A 12 -34.36 2.34 27.05
C MET A 12 -32.97 2.95 27.24
N PHE A 13 -31.97 2.36 26.58
CA PHE A 13 -30.72 3.03 26.29
C PHE A 13 -31.01 4.15 25.29
N ALA A 14 -31.22 5.33 25.79
CA ALA A 14 -31.14 6.53 24.99
C ALA A 14 -29.68 6.67 24.55
N ILE A 15 -29.37 6.21 23.35
CA ILE A 15 -28.13 6.56 22.66
C ILE A 15 -28.28 8.04 22.32
N CYS A 16 -27.72 8.90 23.17
CA CYS A 16 -27.40 10.26 22.77
C CYS A 16 -26.35 10.20 21.69
N VAL A 17 -26.77 10.20 20.43
CA VAL A 17 -25.92 10.56 19.30
C VAL A 17 -25.61 12.05 19.50
N LEU A 18 -24.50 12.32 20.19
CA LEU A 18 -23.84 13.61 20.14
C LEU A 18 -23.29 13.75 18.70
N VAL A 19 -24.10 14.35 17.86
CA VAL A 19 -23.63 14.91 16.59
C VAL A 19 -22.73 16.08 17.00
N PHE A 20 -21.42 15.82 17.05
CA PHE A 20 -20.45 16.89 17.03
C PHE A 20 -20.50 17.50 15.64
N THR A 21 -21.33 18.51 15.48
CA THR A 21 -21.15 19.49 14.41
C THR A 21 -19.88 20.24 14.76
N ALA A 22 -18.74 19.76 14.24
CA ALA A 22 -17.53 20.55 14.18
C ALA A 22 -17.77 21.64 13.15
N CYS A 23 -18.41 22.69 13.60
CA CYS A 23 -18.51 23.95 12.90
C CYS A 23 -17.95 25.00 13.85
N GLY A 24 -16.87 25.63 13.44
CA GLY A 24 -16.50 26.94 13.92
C GLY A 24 -15.36 26.92 14.91
N ASP A 25 -14.33 27.39 14.43
CA ASP A 25 -13.44 28.43 14.91
C ASP A 25 -13.65 28.84 16.36
N ASP A 26 -12.51 28.89 17.09
CA ASP A 26 -12.35 29.51 18.41
C ASP A 26 -12.85 28.74 19.63
N GLU A 27 -12.68 27.43 19.72
CA GLU A 27 -12.69 26.80 21.04
C GLU A 27 -11.39 27.15 21.79
N THR A 28 -11.44 28.27 22.50
CA THR A 28 -10.45 28.62 23.53
C THR A 28 -10.60 27.62 24.67
N TYR A 29 -9.71 26.63 24.75
CA TYR A 29 -9.53 25.84 25.96
C TYR A 29 -8.92 26.75 27.03
N ASP A 30 -9.74 27.54 27.71
CA ASP A 30 -9.31 28.36 28.81
C ASP A 30 -9.05 27.46 30.03
N VAL A 31 -7.79 27.04 30.17
CA VAL A 31 -7.32 26.32 31.35
C VAL A 31 -7.31 27.35 32.50
N TYR A 32 -8.44 27.42 33.18
CA TYR A 32 -8.66 28.38 34.27
C TYR A 32 -7.57 28.22 35.34
N GLY A 33 -6.72 29.22 35.47
CA GLY A 33 -5.64 29.25 36.46
C GLY A 33 -4.25 28.91 35.94
N ASP A 34 -4.06 28.45 34.73
CA ASP A 34 -2.70 28.29 34.14
C ASP A 34 -2.19 29.67 33.67
N PRO A 35 -1.05 30.15 34.22
CA PRO A 35 -0.51 31.45 33.84
C PRO A 35 0.15 31.40 32.43
N TYR A 36 0.47 30.20 31.93
CA TYR A 36 1.17 30.02 30.68
C TYR A 36 0.22 29.73 29.50
N ASN A 37 0.61 30.14 28.34
CA ASN A 37 0.01 29.70 27.08
C ASN A 37 0.60 28.34 26.69
N ARG A 38 -0.18 27.26 26.71
CA ARG A 38 0.29 25.91 26.47
C ARG A 38 0.33 25.61 24.97
N VAL A 39 1.54 25.34 24.47
CA VAL A 39 1.73 24.92 23.09
C VAL A 39 1.66 23.40 23.01
N TYR A 40 0.92 22.91 22.03
CA TYR A 40 0.66 21.49 21.82
C TYR A 40 0.48 21.17 20.34
N VAL A 41 0.49 19.89 20.03
CA VAL A 41 0.07 19.33 18.74
C VAL A 41 -0.95 18.23 19.03
N LEU A 42 -1.84 18.00 18.09
CA LEU A 42 -2.67 16.81 18.08
C LEU A 42 -1.89 15.66 17.44
N ASP A 43 -2.10 14.45 17.96
CA ASP A 43 -1.55 13.27 17.30
C ASP A 43 -2.10 13.19 15.87
N ASN A 44 -1.19 13.08 14.93
CA ASN A 44 -1.49 12.98 13.51
C ASN A 44 -0.60 11.88 12.87
N SER A 45 -0.41 10.78 13.58
CA SER A 45 0.34 9.62 13.06
C SER A 45 -0.26 9.12 11.75
N LYS A 46 0.57 8.80 10.78
CA LYS A 46 0.17 8.39 9.43
C LYS A 46 1.05 7.28 8.89
N GLU A 47 0.45 6.49 8.02
CA GLU A 47 1.12 5.43 7.28
C GLU A 47 1.39 5.87 5.84
N TYR A 48 2.57 5.55 5.35
CA TYR A 48 3.04 5.86 4.01
C TYR A 48 3.66 4.65 3.34
N LYS A 49 3.88 4.75 2.04
CA LYS A 49 4.49 3.70 1.24
C LYS A 49 5.59 4.24 0.34
N ILE A 50 6.68 3.49 0.24
CA ILE A 50 7.72 3.64 -0.78
C ILE A 50 7.67 2.41 -1.67
N VAL A 51 7.62 2.61 -2.99
CA VAL A 51 7.70 1.55 -3.99
C VAL A 51 9.04 1.69 -4.72
N GLN A 52 9.89 0.70 -4.60
CA GLN A 52 11.17 0.61 -5.31
C GLN A 52 10.96 -0.13 -6.63
N THR A 53 11.20 0.56 -7.73
CA THR A 53 11.24 -0.06 -9.06
C THR A 53 12.67 -0.12 -9.58
N PRO A 54 13.00 -0.94 -10.57
CA PRO A 54 14.35 -0.95 -11.17
C PRO A 54 14.80 0.38 -11.79
N ILE A 55 13.87 1.28 -12.06
CA ILE A 55 14.15 2.55 -12.75
C ILE A 55 13.87 3.79 -11.89
N SER A 56 13.11 3.67 -10.79
CA SER A 56 12.72 4.80 -9.96
C SER A 56 12.28 4.38 -8.57
N THR A 57 12.20 5.33 -7.67
CA THR A 57 11.52 5.20 -6.38
C THR A 57 10.29 6.07 -6.38
N VAL A 58 9.13 5.50 -6.08
CA VAL A 58 7.86 6.21 -5.96
C VAL A 58 7.45 6.26 -4.49
N SER A 59 7.02 7.43 -4.03
CA SER A 59 6.61 7.62 -2.64
C SER A 59 5.42 8.56 -2.55
N ASN A 60 4.56 8.32 -1.57
CA ASN A 60 3.47 9.21 -1.21
C ASN A 60 3.72 9.96 0.11
N VAL A 61 4.97 9.99 0.60
CA VAL A 61 5.33 10.69 1.85
C VAL A 61 5.19 12.19 1.66
N ASP A 62 4.12 12.71 2.22
CA ASP A 62 3.78 14.14 2.25
C ASP A 62 2.99 14.41 3.54
N PHE A 63 3.66 14.99 4.53
CA PHE A 63 3.11 15.16 5.85
C PHE A 63 3.20 16.61 6.32
N THR A 64 2.06 17.13 6.77
CA THR A 64 1.96 18.47 7.34
C THR A 64 1.53 18.38 8.80
N TRP A 65 2.17 19.15 9.66
CA TRP A 65 1.92 19.14 11.10
C TRP A 65 1.87 20.56 11.67
N GLU A 66 0.80 20.88 12.39
CA GLU A 66 0.54 22.20 12.94
C GLU A 66 0.64 22.21 14.46
N ALA A 67 1.39 23.17 15.00
CA ALA A 67 1.35 23.46 16.43
C ALA A 67 0.28 24.51 16.73
N LYS A 68 -0.37 24.35 17.88
CA LYS A 68 -1.42 25.21 18.42
C LYS A 68 -1.09 25.64 19.83
N CYS A 69 -1.74 26.68 20.28
CA CYS A 69 -1.65 27.11 21.68
C CYS A 69 -3.04 27.26 22.32
N SER A 70 -3.06 27.14 23.64
CA SER A 70 -4.30 27.08 24.43
C SER A 70 -5.05 28.42 24.54
N LYS A 71 -4.37 29.52 24.26
CA LYS A 71 -4.92 30.90 24.34
C LYS A 71 -4.34 31.71 23.19
N LYS A 72 -5.00 32.80 22.80
CA LYS A 72 -4.42 33.75 21.86
C LYS A 72 -3.03 34.20 22.32
N ALA A 73 -2.05 34.13 21.47
CA ALA A 73 -0.67 34.48 21.79
C ALA A 73 -0.56 35.97 22.16
N SER A 74 0.01 36.27 23.32
CA SER A 74 0.24 37.66 23.76
C SER A 74 1.42 38.34 23.05
N GLY A 75 2.20 37.59 22.33
CA GLY A 75 3.33 37.96 21.50
C GLY A 75 3.70 36.75 20.65
N ASP A 76 4.56 36.92 19.68
CA ASP A 76 5.00 35.81 18.85
C ASP A 76 5.57 34.66 19.67
N ILE A 77 5.16 33.42 19.35
CA ILE A 77 5.67 32.20 19.97
C ILE A 77 6.44 31.43 18.92
N ARG A 78 7.74 31.24 19.14
CA ARG A 78 8.58 30.38 18.33
C ARG A 78 8.45 28.94 18.81
N VAL A 79 8.12 28.03 17.93
CA VAL A 79 7.92 26.59 18.19
C VAL A 79 8.91 25.79 17.37
N THR A 80 9.67 24.92 18.03
CA THR A 80 10.67 24.05 17.34
C THR A 80 10.23 22.62 17.34
N VAL A 81 10.37 21.96 16.18
CA VAL A 81 10.08 20.53 15.94
C VAL A 81 11.37 19.80 15.63
N ALA A 82 11.48 18.56 16.05
CA ALA A 82 12.57 17.67 15.66
C ALA A 82 12.08 16.24 15.43
N VAL A 83 12.85 15.52 14.61
CA VAL A 83 12.80 14.06 14.53
C VAL A 83 13.53 13.52 15.76
N ASP A 84 12.92 12.59 16.49
CA ASP A 84 13.49 11.98 17.69
C ASP A 84 13.49 10.45 17.59
N ASN A 85 14.56 9.93 17.02
CA ASN A 85 14.72 8.48 16.81
C ASN A 85 14.86 7.69 18.13
N SER A 86 15.07 8.36 19.29
CA SER A 86 15.08 7.67 20.59
C SER A 86 13.73 7.09 21.00
N LEU A 87 12.64 7.46 20.29
CA LEU A 87 11.29 6.97 20.52
C LEU A 87 10.97 5.67 19.77
N ILE A 88 11.84 5.24 18.85
CA ILE A 88 11.56 4.12 17.94
C ILE A 88 11.45 2.79 18.69
N ASP A 89 12.38 2.52 19.60
CA ASP A 89 12.37 1.25 20.36
C ASP A 89 11.10 1.08 21.18
N ALA A 90 10.66 2.16 21.86
CA ALA A 90 9.43 2.14 22.63
C ALA A 90 8.19 1.96 21.74
N TYR A 91 8.16 2.60 20.56
CA TYR A 91 7.08 2.41 19.59
C TYR A 91 7.01 0.97 19.11
N ASN A 92 8.15 0.40 18.72
CA ASN A 92 8.25 -0.97 18.23
C ASN A 92 7.81 -1.99 19.30
N GLU A 93 8.18 -1.78 20.56
CA GLU A 93 7.75 -2.64 21.67
C GLU A 93 6.23 -2.56 21.91
N GLU A 94 5.65 -1.35 21.86
CA GLU A 94 4.22 -1.14 22.08
C GLU A 94 3.35 -1.73 20.98
N HIS A 95 3.83 -1.67 19.72
CA HIS A 95 3.06 -2.08 18.53
C HIS A 95 3.44 -3.44 17.96
N ASP A 96 4.39 -4.16 18.58
CA ASP A 96 4.95 -5.44 18.09
C ASP A 96 5.47 -5.31 16.64
N THR A 97 6.27 -4.26 16.40
CA THR A 97 6.87 -3.94 15.10
C THR A 97 8.39 -3.88 15.20
N GLU A 98 9.07 -3.77 14.06
CA GLU A 98 10.53 -3.68 13.97
C GLU A 98 11.00 -2.55 13.05
N PHE A 99 10.25 -1.45 12.95
CA PHE A 99 10.62 -0.34 12.10
C PHE A 99 12.01 0.20 12.39
N GLU A 100 12.71 0.60 11.34
CA GLU A 100 14.03 1.24 11.40
C GLU A 100 13.90 2.76 11.26
N ALA A 101 14.87 3.50 11.78
CA ALA A 101 14.92 4.94 11.55
C ALA A 101 15.08 5.24 10.05
N LEU A 102 14.25 6.15 9.52
CA LEU A 102 14.47 6.64 8.17
C LEU A 102 15.81 7.39 8.11
N PRO A 103 16.70 7.10 7.14
CA PRO A 103 17.98 7.80 6.99
C PRO A 103 17.79 9.33 6.95
N VAL A 104 18.61 10.07 7.67
CA VAL A 104 18.45 11.51 7.82
C VAL A 104 18.56 12.27 6.49
N GLU A 105 19.40 11.76 5.58
CA GLU A 105 19.58 12.28 4.22
C GLU A 105 18.33 12.09 3.33
N ALA A 106 17.45 11.17 3.70
CA ALA A 106 16.19 10.96 3.00
C ALA A 106 15.10 11.93 3.46
N ILE A 107 15.28 12.61 4.61
CA ILE A 107 14.27 13.47 5.22
C ILE A 107 14.49 14.92 4.80
N VAL A 108 13.45 15.54 4.23
CA VAL A 108 13.36 17.00 4.07
C VAL A 108 12.30 17.49 5.05
N LEU A 109 12.74 18.23 6.07
CA LEU A 109 11.88 18.85 7.08
C LEU A 109 11.90 20.37 6.92
N GLU A 110 10.86 20.89 6.28
CA GLU A 110 10.67 22.31 6.06
C GLU A 110 9.93 22.94 7.26
N ASN A 111 10.19 24.20 7.55
CA ASN A 111 9.57 24.97 8.64
C ASN A 111 9.74 24.32 10.04
N LYS A 112 10.88 23.67 10.30
CA LYS A 112 11.16 23.07 11.62
C LYS A 112 11.10 24.06 12.80
N GLU A 113 11.24 25.35 12.51
CA GLU A 113 10.99 26.47 13.41
C GLU A 113 9.75 27.21 12.90
N MET A 114 8.64 27.02 13.58
CA MET A 114 7.36 27.64 13.29
C MET A 114 7.13 28.88 14.18
N THR A 115 6.25 29.76 13.76
CA THR A 115 5.81 30.91 14.60
C THR A 115 4.29 30.91 14.72
N ILE A 116 3.78 30.99 15.96
CA ILE A 116 2.40 31.39 16.23
C ILE A 116 2.42 32.90 16.40
N PRO A 117 1.80 33.68 15.48
CA PRO A 117 1.80 35.13 15.56
C PRO A 117 1.04 35.66 16.77
N ALA A 118 1.39 36.85 17.21
CA ALA A 118 0.66 37.54 18.25
C ALA A 118 -0.84 37.69 17.90
N GLY A 119 -1.72 37.32 18.79
CA GLY A 119 -3.16 37.31 18.57
C GLY A 119 -3.74 36.03 17.96
N GLU A 120 -2.90 35.15 17.45
CA GLU A 120 -3.29 33.87 16.85
C GLU A 120 -3.14 32.70 17.83
N MET A 121 -3.71 31.54 17.47
CA MET A 121 -3.66 30.31 18.25
C MET A 121 -2.99 29.16 17.50
N VAL A 122 -2.64 29.36 16.24
CA VAL A 122 -2.08 28.34 15.34
C VAL A 122 -0.85 28.94 14.66
N VAL A 123 0.09 28.10 14.30
CA VAL A 123 1.27 28.52 13.52
C VAL A 123 0.88 29.11 12.17
N ALA A 124 1.63 30.12 11.70
CA ALA A 124 1.40 30.74 10.41
C ALA A 124 1.75 29.78 9.24
N ASP A 125 2.86 29.05 9.41
CA ASP A 125 3.33 28.05 8.45
C ASP A 125 3.56 26.73 9.17
N ALA A 126 2.91 25.67 8.71
CA ALA A 126 3.04 24.34 9.28
C ALA A 126 4.41 23.72 8.97
N VAL A 127 4.85 22.77 9.80
CA VAL A 127 5.94 21.88 9.44
C VAL A 127 5.50 21.01 8.27
N HIS A 128 6.39 20.84 7.29
CA HIS A 128 6.20 19.96 6.17
C HIS A 128 7.34 18.96 6.09
N LEU A 129 7.01 17.65 6.11
CA LEU A 129 7.96 16.57 5.94
C LEU A 129 7.69 15.83 4.64
N LYS A 130 8.72 15.71 3.83
CA LYS A 130 8.73 14.94 2.58
C LYS A 130 10.04 14.20 2.42
N LEU A 131 10.12 13.28 1.47
CA LEU A 131 11.39 12.68 1.09
C LEU A 131 12.21 13.64 0.22
N THR A 132 13.53 13.43 0.22
CA THR A 132 14.44 14.11 -0.70
C THR A 132 14.14 13.74 -2.15
N ASP A 133 14.53 14.61 -3.09
CA ASP A 133 14.49 14.33 -4.52
C ASP A 133 15.78 13.65 -5.03
N ASP A 134 16.77 13.38 -4.15
CA ASP A 134 18.00 12.70 -4.52
C ASP A 134 17.75 11.21 -4.79
N VAL A 135 17.77 10.84 -6.07
CA VAL A 135 17.52 9.47 -6.53
C VAL A 135 18.55 8.47 -5.98
N ASN A 136 19.78 8.90 -5.67
CA ASN A 136 20.79 8.00 -5.11
C ASN A 136 20.44 7.65 -3.66
N VAL A 137 19.96 8.61 -2.88
CA VAL A 137 19.48 8.39 -1.51
C VAL A 137 18.21 7.52 -1.55
N LEU A 138 17.23 7.90 -2.35
CA LEU A 138 15.97 7.16 -2.45
C LEU A 138 16.16 5.70 -2.84
N SER A 139 17.07 5.40 -3.75
CA SER A 139 17.35 4.02 -4.19
C SER A 139 17.95 3.11 -3.11
N THR A 140 18.44 3.67 -2.01
CA THR A 140 18.97 2.92 -0.86
C THR A 140 17.89 2.52 0.15
N LEU A 141 16.70 3.07 0.05
CA LEU A 141 15.59 2.80 0.99
C LEU A 141 14.96 1.43 0.70
N LYS A 142 15.50 0.37 1.31
CA LYS A 142 15.13 -1.04 1.02
C LYS A 142 14.85 -1.88 2.27
N SER A 143 14.49 -1.25 3.40
CA SER A 143 14.20 -2.01 4.62
C SER A 143 12.94 -2.86 4.46
N GLU A 144 13.08 -4.18 4.63
CA GLU A 144 11.94 -5.11 4.70
C GLU A 144 11.07 -4.87 5.95
N LYS A 145 11.66 -4.27 7.00
CA LYS A 145 10.98 -3.89 8.24
C LYS A 145 10.19 -2.59 8.09
N GLY A 146 10.48 -1.81 7.04
CA GLY A 146 9.99 -0.45 6.85
C GLY A 146 10.73 0.57 7.73
N TYR A 147 10.31 1.82 7.60
CA TYR A 147 10.90 2.93 8.32
C TYR A 147 9.88 3.64 9.19
N ILE A 148 10.37 4.38 10.19
CA ILE A 148 9.54 5.24 11.03
C ILE A 148 10.23 6.59 11.25
N VAL A 149 9.44 7.66 11.29
CA VAL A 149 9.89 9.02 11.60
C VAL A 149 9.07 9.55 12.76
N PRO A 150 9.60 9.54 14.00
CA PRO A 150 8.95 10.18 15.13
C PRO A 150 9.19 11.70 15.10
N LEU A 151 8.11 12.48 15.14
CA LEU A 151 8.14 13.94 15.24
C LEU A 151 7.67 14.39 16.61
N ARG A 152 8.40 15.31 17.25
CA ARG A 152 7.96 15.92 18.51
C ARG A 152 8.26 17.42 18.59
N LEU A 153 7.49 18.11 19.41
CA LEU A 153 7.82 19.47 19.82
C LEU A 153 9.02 19.45 20.77
N VAL A 154 9.98 20.35 20.53
CA VAL A 154 11.20 20.49 21.34
C VAL A 154 11.11 21.68 22.26
N SER A 155 10.64 22.83 21.77
CA SER A 155 10.53 24.06 22.54
C SER A 155 9.36 24.93 22.07
N ALA A 156 8.92 25.81 22.99
CA ALA A 156 8.01 26.92 22.72
C ALA A 156 8.52 28.14 23.48
N GLU A 157 8.90 29.20 22.79
CA GLU A 157 9.54 30.38 23.35
C GLU A 157 8.80 31.65 22.94
N GLY A 158 8.63 32.59 23.85
CA GLY A 158 7.91 33.86 23.65
C GLY A 158 6.45 33.79 24.08
N GLY A 159 5.71 34.92 24.06
CA GLY A 159 4.29 34.99 24.32
C GLY A 159 3.84 34.40 25.67
N ASN A 160 4.71 34.34 26.69
CA ASN A 160 4.48 33.64 27.96
C ASN A 160 4.10 32.15 27.76
N SER A 161 4.68 31.49 26.79
CA SER A 161 4.36 30.11 26.41
C SER A 161 5.21 29.07 27.12
N GLN A 162 4.69 27.87 27.19
CA GLN A 162 5.37 26.64 27.57
C GLN A 162 4.78 25.47 26.77
N LEU A 163 5.53 24.40 26.58
CA LEU A 163 4.98 23.16 26.04
C LEU A 163 3.90 22.61 26.98
N SER A 164 2.86 22.05 26.42
CA SER A 164 1.83 21.34 27.18
C SER A 164 2.44 20.14 27.90
N THR A 165 1.95 19.81 29.08
CA THR A 165 2.36 18.59 29.80
C THR A 165 1.52 17.37 29.48
N ASN A 166 0.32 17.59 28.95
CA ASN A 166 -0.70 16.56 28.76
C ASN A 166 -1.00 16.26 27.26
N MET A 167 -0.53 17.12 26.36
CA MET A 167 -0.81 17.05 24.92
C MET A 167 0.49 17.22 24.12
N LEU A 168 1.49 16.42 24.46
CA LEU A 168 2.80 16.39 23.80
C LEU A 168 3.08 15.03 23.17
N ALA A 169 2.05 14.27 22.83
CA ALA A 169 2.26 13.00 22.13
C ALA A 169 3.04 13.25 20.84
N PRO A 170 4.12 12.50 20.59
CA PRO A 170 4.80 12.54 19.31
C PRO A 170 3.86 12.01 18.23
N SER A 171 4.04 12.48 17.00
CA SER A 171 3.41 11.84 15.83
C SER A 171 4.40 10.91 15.16
N PHE A 172 3.93 9.73 14.77
CA PHE A 172 4.73 8.72 14.13
C PHE A 172 4.32 8.56 12.67
N LEU A 173 5.27 8.69 11.77
CA LEU A 173 5.09 8.40 10.35
C LEU A 173 5.71 7.05 10.09
N THR A 174 4.91 6.02 9.84
CA THR A 174 5.39 4.70 9.45
C THR A 174 5.41 4.59 7.93
N ILE A 175 6.44 3.96 7.39
CA ILE A 175 6.69 3.89 5.96
C ILE A 175 7.01 2.46 5.59
N THR A 176 6.12 1.80 4.87
CA THR A 176 6.39 0.48 4.30
C THR A 176 7.17 0.60 3.01
N VAL A 177 8.06 -0.35 2.74
CA VAL A 177 8.84 -0.41 1.50
C VAL A 177 8.47 -1.69 0.76
N THR A 178 8.14 -1.56 -0.52
CA THR A 178 7.87 -2.69 -1.40
C THR A 178 8.72 -2.57 -2.65
N GLU A 179 9.17 -3.72 -3.19
CA GLU A 179 9.79 -3.78 -4.50
C GLU A 179 8.72 -4.09 -5.55
N ASP A 180 8.78 -3.43 -6.70
CA ASP A 180 7.88 -3.66 -7.82
C ASP A 180 8.66 -3.53 -9.15
N ASN A 181 8.69 -4.59 -9.92
CA ASN A 181 9.31 -4.60 -11.24
C ASN A 181 8.30 -4.44 -12.38
N MET A 182 7.03 -4.31 -12.07
CA MET A 182 5.96 -4.28 -13.05
C MET A 182 5.77 -2.88 -13.65
N ASN A 183 5.66 -2.80 -14.97
CA ASN A 183 5.34 -1.55 -15.65
C ASN A 183 3.82 -1.41 -15.77
N HIS A 184 3.21 -0.74 -14.80
CA HIS A 184 1.76 -0.55 -14.72
C HIS A 184 1.16 0.30 -15.86
N GLU A 185 1.97 1.06 -16.60
CA GLU A 185 1.51 1.83 -17.74
C GLU A 185 1.38 1.00 -19.03
N ALA A 186 2.08 -0.15 -19.10
CA ALA A 186 2.05 -1.01 -20.26
C ALA A 186 1.02 -2.14 -20.10
N THR A 187 0.08 -2.22 -21.03
CA THR A 187 -0.90 -3.32 -21.13
C THR A 187 -0.60 -4.28 -22.27
N GLN A 188 0.31 -3.90 -23.15
CA GLN A 188 0.83 -4.69 -24.26
C GLN A 188 2.34 -4.53 -24.33
N TYR A 189 3.03 -5.61 -24.70
CA TYR A 189 4.46 -5.60 -24.86
C TYR A 189 4.89 -4.92 -26.16
N THR A 190 5.81 -3.96 -26.05
CA THR A 190 6.39 -3.22 -27.18
C THR A 190 7.91 -3.37 -27.28
N GLY A 191 8.48 -4.27 -26.46
CA GLY A 191 9.93 -4.50 -26.42
C GLY A 191 10.46 -5.33 -27.60
N THR A 192 11.71 -5.77 -27.49
CA THR A 192 12.44 -6.52 -28.53
C THR A 192 12.49 -8.02 -28.28
N GLY A 193 11.93 -8.51 -27.20
CA GLY A 193 11.82 -9.95 -26.92
C GLY A 193 10.92 -10.67 -27.91
N THR A 194 11.09 -11.97 -28.00
CA THR A 194 10.32 -12.83 -28.90
C THR A 194 9.52 -13.83 -28.07
N LEU A 195 8.25 -14.07 -28.44
CA LEU A 195 7.46 -15.13 -27.83
C LEU A 195 8.15 -16.47 -28.00
N VAL A 196 8.20 -17.26 -26.93
CA VAL A 196 8.79 -18.58 -26.94
C VAL A 196 7.86 -19.55 -27.70
N ALA A 197 8.20 -19.87 -28.95
CA ALA A 197 7.36 -20.72 -29.79
C ALA A 197 7.44 -22.21 -29.41
N ASP A 198 8.57 -22.67 -28.88
CA ASP A 198 8.75 -24.06 -28.43
C ASP A 198 8.58 -24.15 -26.92
N GLN A 199 7.42 -24.60 -26.49
CA GLN A 199 7.04 -24.83 -25.09
C GLN A 199 7.08 -26.31 -24.70
N THR A 200 7.80 -27.14 -25.46
CA THR A 200 7.97 -28.57 -25.17
C THR A 200 8.56 -28.75 -23.76
N GLY A 201 7.88 -29.51 -22.93
CA GLY A 201 8.29 -29.77 -21.54
C GLY A 201 7.85 -28.71 -20.54
N TRP A 202 7.10 -27.67 -20.96
CA TRP A 202 6.42 -26.80 -20.02
C TRP A 202 5.28 -27.54 -19.35
N THR A 203 5.04 -27.26 -18.08
CA THR A 203 3.92 -27.83 -17.31
C THR A 203 3.24 -26.77 -16.49
N ALA A 204 1.96 -26.96 -16.24
CA ALA A 204 1.17 -26.09 -15.37
C ALA A 204 0.53 -26.90 -14.26
N THR A 205 0.47 -26.32 -13.07
CA THR A 205 -0.24 -26.87 -11.90
C THR A 205 -1.05 -25.79 -11.20
N THR A 206 -2.06 -26.23 -10.46
CA THR A 206 -2.94 -25.30 -9.71
C THR A 206 -3.41 -25.91 -8.41
N ASN A 207 -3.69 -25.06 -7.41
CA ASN A 207 -4.39 -25.44 -6.19
C ASN A 207 -5.93 -25.39 -6.34
N GLY A 208 -6.41 -24.95 -7.52
CA GLY A 208 -7.83 -24.86 -7.85
C GLY A 208 -8.37 -26.13 -8.52
N THR A 209 -9.63 -26.05 -8.92
CA THR A 209 -10.31 -27.08 -9.70
C THR A 209 -10.43 -26.64 -11.14
N VAL A 210 -9.87 -27.42 -12.07
CA VAL A 210 -10.07 -27.25 -13.52
C VAL A 210 -11.46 -27.77 -13.85
N GLN A 211 -12.27 -26.95 -14.51
CA GLN A 211 -13.65 -27.27 -14.86
C GLN A 211 -13.72 -28.27 -16.02
N SER A 212 -14.36 -29.41 -15.83
CA SER A 212 -14.28 -30.56 -16.75
C SER A 212 -14.97 -30.38 -18.11
N TRP A 213 -15.71 -29.30 -18.31
CA TRP A 213 -16.34 -28.95 -19.59
C TRP A 213 -15.57 -27.91 -20.41
N TYR A 214 -14.40 -27.50 -19.92
CA TYR A 214 -13.40 -26.71 -20.62
C TYR A 214 -12.20 -27.60 -20.94
N GLU A 215 -11.21 -27.06 -21.64
CA GLU A 215 -9.98 -27.79 -21.93
C GLU A 215 -9.15 -28.06 -20.67
N PRO A 216 -8.29 -29.10 -20.69
CA PRO A 216 -7.36 -29.34 -19.60
C PRO A 216 -6.34 -28.20 -19.48
N ILE A 217 -5.69 -28.10 -18.30
CA ILE A 217 -4.75 -27.01 -17.99
C ILE A 217 -3.60 -26.90 -18.98
N GLU A 218 -3.20 -28.01 -19.61
CA GLU A 218 -2.11 -28.08 -20.60
C GLU A 218 -2.44 -27.33 -21.89
N ALA A 219 -3.71 -27.04 -22.17
CA ALA A 219 -4.14 -26.31 -23.36
C ALA A 219 -3.56 -24.89 -23.41
N ILE A 220 -3.20 -24.28 -22.25
CA ILE A 220 -2.59 -22.95 -22.20
C ILE A 220 -1.25 -22.85 -22.97
N PHE A 221 -0.67 -23.98 -23.40
CA PHE A 221 0.59 -24.05 -24.14
C PHE A 221 0.41 -24.38 -25.63
N ASP A 222 -0.81 -24.51 -26.13
CA ASP A 222 -1.05 -24.85 -27.55
C ASP A 222 -1.06 -23.62 -28.48
N GLY A 223 -1.03 -22.42 -27.88
CA GLY A 223 -1.00 -21.15 -28.60
C GLY A 223 -2.34 -20.71 -29.21
N ASN A 224 -3.43 -21.39 -28.86
CA ASN A 224 -4.77 -21.10 -29.36
C ASN A 224 -5.68 -20.58 -28.23
N TYR A 225 -6.06 -19.32 -28.27
CA TYR A 225 -6.91 -18.71 -27.24
C TYR A 225 -8.33 -19.29 -27.20
N GLU A 226 -8.81 -19.94 -28.27
CA GLU A 226 -10.11 -20.56 -28.34
C GLU A 226 -10.18 -21.87 -27.53
N THR A 227 -9.03 -22.51 -27.32
CA THR A 227 -8.87 -23.71 -26.47
C THR A 227 -8.42 -23.27 -25.08
N TYR A 228 -9.35 -22.93 -24.20
CA TYR A 228 -8.99 -22.39 -22.87
C TYR A 228 -9.46 -23.29 -21.74
N CYS A 229 -8.68 -23.31 -20.66
CA CYS A 229 -9.09 -23.90 -19.40
C CYS A 229 -9.78 -22.84 -18.51
N SER A 230 -10.70 -23.30 -17.68
CA SER A 230 -11.32 -22.49 -16.61
C SER A 230 -11.01 -23.13 -15.28
N ILE A 231 -10.41 -22.36 -14.38
CA ILE A 231 -9.93 -22.81 -13.08
C ILE A 231 -10.59 -21.98 -11.98
N SER A 232 -10.98 -22.61 -10.88
CA SER A 232 -11.54 -21.88 -9.73
C SER A 232 -11.09 -22.44 -8.40
N ASN A 233 -10.96 -21.56 -7.40
CA ASN A 233 -10.74 -21.92 -6.00
C ASN A 233 -11.72 -21.15 -5.12
N ARG A 234 -12.66 -21.87 -4.49
CA ARG A 234 -13.71 -21.27 -3.65
C ARG A 234 -13.24 -20.95 -2.23
N SER A 235 -12.20 -21.61 -1.79
CA SER A 235 -11.76 -21.56 -0.38
C SER A 235 -10.60 -20.61 -0.10
N GLY A 236 -9.99 -20.02 -1.13
CA GLY A 236 -8.82 -19.16 -0.98
C GLY A 236 -8.38 -18.57 -2.30
N GLU A 237 -7.16 -18.07 -2.32
CA GLU A 237 -6.49 -17.63 -3.53
C GLU A 237 -6.33 -18.78 -4.53
N LEU A 238 -6.40 -18.48 -5.81
CA LEU A 238 -6.08 -19.42 -6.88
C LEU A 238 -4.63 -19.21 -7.30
N LEU A 239 -3.86 -20.30 -7.31
CA LEU A 239 -2.49 -20.33 -7.81
C LEU A 239 -2.46 -21.04 -9.16
N LEU A 240 -1.80 -20.44 -10.13
CA LEU A 240 -1.40 -21.06 -11.39
C LEU A 240 0.13 -21.04 -11.43
N ASP A 241 0.75 -22.20 -11.31
CA ASP A 241 2.20 -22.37 -11.31
C ASP A 241 2.65 -22.96 -12.65
N ILE A 242 3.56 -22.28 -13.31
CA ILE A 242 4.15 -22.67 -14.59
C ILE A 242 5.60 -23.09 -14.37
N ASP A 243 5.98 -24.30 -14.78
CA ASP A 243 7.36 -24.73 -14.91
C ASP A 243 7.74 -24.70 -16.39
N MET A 244 8.64 -23.82 -16.77
CA MET A 244 9.13 -23.67 -18.14
C MET A 244 10.21 -24.71 -18.52
N GLY A 245 10.49 -25.69 -17.63
CA GLY A 245 11.48 -26.74 -17.83
C GLY A 245 12.94 -26.29 -17.70
N LYS A 246 13.22 -25.01 -17.98
CA LYS A 246 14.52 -24.35 -17.83
C LYS A 246 14.32 -22.87 -17.52
N ALA A 247 15.37 -22.20 -17.06
CA ALA A 247 15.34 -20.76 -16.90
C ALA A 247 15.34 -20.02 -18.25
N TYR A 248 14.47 -19.01 -18.35
CA TYR A 248 14.45 -18.05 -19.45
C TYR A 248 14.74 -16.65 -18.89
N SER A 249 15.41 -15.82 -19.72
CA SER A 249 15.44 -14.37 -19.49
C SER A 249 14.29 -13.75 -20.28
N PHE A 250 13.39 -13.03 -19.63
CA PHE A 250 12.20 -12.43 -20.26
C PHE A 250 11.83 -11.10 -19.59
N ASP A 251 11.15 -10.25 -20.31
CA ASP A 251 10.69 -8.95 -19.82
C ASP A 251 9.18 -8.74 -19.98
N SER A 252 8.45 -9.76 -20.44
CA SER A 252 6.99 -9.77 -20.38
C SER A 252 6.45 -11.19 -20.34
N ILE A 253 5.27 -11.34 -19.75
CA ILE A 253 4.43 -12.54 -19.76
C ILE A 253 3.16 -12.21 -20.53
N LYS A 254 2.81 -13.03 -21.51
CA LYS A 254 1.51 -12.98 -22.20
C LYS A 254 0.56 -13.99 -21.59
N MET A 255 -0.65 -13.56 -21.27
CA MET A 255 -1.74 -14.44 -20.84
C MET A 255 -3.05 -13.96 -21.46
N THR A 256 -3.68 -14.80 -22.28
CA THR A 256 -4.91 -14.49 -22.98
C THR A 256 -5.93 -15.63 -22.90
N SER A 257 -7.19 -15.33 -23.19
CA SER A 257 -8.29 -16.28 -23.23
C SER A 257 -9.27 -15.89 -24.34
N SER A 258 -10.27 -16.71 -24.58
CA SER A 258 -11.40 -16.37 -25.45
C SER A 258 -12.32 -15.38 -24.77
N GLY A 259 -12.66 -14.34 -25.48
CA GLY A 259 -13.71 -13.39 -25.13
C GLY A 259 -14.71 -13.26 -26.27
N TYR A 260 -15.80 -12.54 -26.04
CA TYR A 260 -16.84 -12.36 -27.02
C TYR A 260 -17.00 -10.89 -27.40
N ASP A 261 -16.95 -10.61 -28.70
CA ASP A 261 -17.26 -9.29 -29.22
C ASP A 261 -18.76 -9.22 -29.54
N TYR A 262 -19.51 -8.48 -28.74
CA TYR A 262 -20.97 -8.35 -28.89
C TYR A 262 -21.41 -7.43 -30.05
N GLU A 263 -20.48 -6.66 -30.64
CA GLU A 263 -20.77 -5.83 -31.82
C GLU A 263 -20.72 -6.66 -33.09
N THR A 264 -19.72 -7.54 -33.20
CA THR A 264 -19.47 -8.39 -34.38
C THR A 264 -20.07 -9.79 -34.23
N TRP A 265 -20.45 -10.20 -33.01
CA TRP A 265 -20.91 -11.53 -32.65
C TRP A 265 -19.89 -12.61 -32.94
N THR A 266 -18.60 -12.29 -32.69
CA THR A 266 -17.48 -13.22 -32.91
C THR A 266 -16.67 -13.40 -31.64
N GLU A 267 -16.02 -14.56 -31.52
CA GLU A 267 -14.99 -14.77 -30.52
C GLU A 267 -13.76 -13.97 -30.88
N LYS A 268 -13.07 -13.46 -29.86
CA LYS A 268 -11.81 -12.74 -29.99
C LYS A 268 -10.87 -13.06 -28.85
N GLU A 269 -9.57 -12.93 -29.09
CA GLU A 269 -8.55 -12.97 -28.05
C GLU A 269 -8.70 -11.77 -27.11
N VAL A 270 -8.70 -12.03 -25.80
CA VAL A 270 -8.75 -11.01 -24.74
C VAL A 270 -7.68 -11.27 -23.70
N GLY A 271 -7.20 -10.23 -23.06
CA GLY A 271 -6.24 -10.37 -21.97
C GLY A 271 -6.85 -11.11 -20.77
N ALA A 272 -6.10 -12.03 -20.19
CA ALA A 272 -6.50 -12.83 -19.04
C ALA A 272 -5.94 -12.30 -17.70
N PHE A 273 -5.06 -11.31 -17.71
CA PHE A 273 -4.67 -10.60 -16.49
C PHE A 273 -5.79 -9.66 -16.04
N SER A 274 -6.07 -9.66 -14.74
CA SER A 274 -7.03 -8.73 -14.12
C SER A 274 -6.45 -8.08 -12.87
N ALA A 275 -7.01 -6.92 -12.50
CA ALA A 275 -6.60 -6.18 -11.32
C ALA A 275 -6.64 -7.04 -10.05
N GLY A 276 -5.63 -6.91 -9.20
CA GLY A 276 -5.43 -7.67 -7.98
C GLY A 276 -4.66 -8.98 -8.15
N MET A 277 -4.41 -9.46 -9.38
CA MET A 277 -3.53 -10.60 -9.60
C MET A 277 -2.08 -10.21 -9.28
N THR A 278 -1.31 -11.14 -8.72
CA THR A 278 0.14 -10.95 -8.52
C THR A 278 0.94 -11.94 -9.37
N VAL A 279 2.11 -11.50 -9.79
CA VAL A 279 3.08 -12.33 -10.49
C VAL A 279 4.28 -12.56 -9.60
N SER A 280 4.66 -13.82 -9.42
CA SER A 280 5.87 -14.22 -8.70
C SER A 280 6.73 -15.13 -9.55
N THR A 281 8.04 -15.11 -9.33
CA THR A 281 9.01 -15.96 -10.02
C THR A 281 9.83 -16.77 -9.02
N SER A 282 10.35 -17.91 -9.48
CA SER A 282 11.22 -18.78 -8.68
C SER A 282 12.21 -19.52 -9.58
N ASP A 283 13.38 -19.87 -9.03
CA ASP A 283 14.36 -20.71 -9.69
C ASP A 283 14.19 -22.20 -9.34
N ASN A 284 13.56 -22.50 -8.19
CA ASN A 284 13.44 -23.86 -7.63
C ASN A 284 12.00 -24.34 -7.43
N GLY A 285 11.00 -23.47 -7.67
CA GLY A 285 9.57 -23.77 -7.46
C GLY A 285 9.08 -23.75 -6.01
N THR A 286 9.93 -23.37 -5.05
CA THR A 286 9.60 -23.30 -3.61
C THR A 286 9.78 -21.92 -3.04
N ASP A 287 10.85 -21.23 -3.42
CA ASP A 287 11.17 -19.88 -2.93
C ASP A 287 10.69 -18.88 -3.97
N TRP A 288 9.61 -18.18 -3.66
CA TRP A 288 8.93 -17.28 -4.59
C TRP A 288 9.26 -15.83 -4.28
N LYS A 289 9.63 -15.08 -5.32
CA LYS A 289 9.78 -13.63 -5.26
C LYS A 289 8.65 -12.97 -6.03
N THR A 290 7.83 -12.17 -5.36
CA THR A 290 6.79 -11.35 -6.00
C THR A 290 7.44 -10.24 -6.83
N GLN A 291 6.99 -10.09 -8.07
CA GLN A 291 7.47 -9.09 -9.02
C GLN A 291 6.56 -7.85 -9.07
N GLY A 292 5.32 -7.98 -8.65
CA GLY A 292 4.34 -6.92 -8.56
C GLY A 292 2.90 -7.42 -8.62
N GLU A 293 1.97 -6.48 -8.53
CA GLU A 293 0.52 -6.70 -8.62
C GLU A 293 -0.02 -6.06 -9.90
N ILE A 294 -0.93 -6.73 -10.58
CA ILE A 294 -1.63 -6.21 -11.76
C ILE A 294 -2.65 -5.17 -11.30
N GLU A 295 -2.53 -3.93 -11.75
CA GLU A 295 -3.45 -2.84 -11.39
C GLU A 295 -4.68 -2.73 -12.30
N ARG A 296 -4.61 -3.30 -13.51
CA ARG A 296 -5.68 -3.25 -14.52
C ARG A 296 -5.66 -4.46 -15.44
N ASN A 297 -6.77 -4.70 -16.12
CA ASN A 297 -6.86 -5.77 -17.10
C ASN A 297 -5.85 -5.57 -18.24
N ALA A 298 -5.13 -6.63 -18.59
CA ALA A 298 -4.08 -6.59 -19.59
C ALA A 298 -3.94 -7.94 -20.31
N GLU A 299 -3.38 -7.90 -21.51
CA GLU A 299 -2.93 -9.07 -22.28
C GLU A 299 -1.52 -9.47 -21.87
N ASP A 300 -0.65 -8.47 -21.65
CA ASP A 300 0.73 -8.65 -21.27
C ASP A 300 1.02 -8.04 -19.90
N CYS A 301 1.73 -8.77 -19.06
CA CYS A 301 2.39 -8.26 -17.88
C CYS A 301 3.82 -7.88 -18.25
N VAL A 302 4.12 -6.59 -18.31
CA VAL A 302 5.41 -6.05 -18.76
C VAL A 302 6.25 -5.64 -17.56
N PHE A 303 7.55 -5.98 -17.60
CA PHE A 303 8.49 -5.64 -16.52
C PHE A 303 9.42 -4.49 -16.94
N TYR A 304 9.81 -3.66 -15.98
CA TYR A 304 10.81 -2.60 -16.19
C TYR A 304 12.20 -3.18 -16.49
N ALA A 305 12.57 -4.23 -15.77
CA ALA A 305 13.83 -4.93 -15.98
C ALA A 305 13.58 -6.41 -16.29
N PRO A 306 14.37 -7.02 -17.21
CA PRO A 306 14.25 -8.43 -17.51
C PRO A 306 14.42 -9.30 -16.25
N LEU A 307 13.61 -10.34 -16.17
CA LEU A 307 13.68 -11.38 -15.16
C LEU A 307 14.40 -12.61 -15.73
N THR A 308 15.07 -13.36 -14.85
CA THR A 308 15.56 -14.69 -15.21
C THR A 308 14.97 -15.67 -14.21
N ALA A 309 14.13 -16.59 -14.66
CA ALA A 309 13.49 -17.58 -13.81
C ALA A 309 13.09 -18.83 -14.61
N ARG A 310 12.93 -19.96 -13.91
CA ARG A 310 12.35 -21.19 -14.45
C ARG A 310 10.86 -21.29 -14.16
N TYR A 311 10.42 -20.80 -13.00
CA TYR A 311 9.04 -20.94 -12.56
C TYR A 311 8.37 -19.57 -12.48
N ILE A 312 7.09 -19.53 -12.89
CA ILE A 312 6.22 -18.37 -12.79
C ILE A 312 4.96 -18.78 -12.03
N ARG A 313 4.53 -17.98 -11.08
CA ARG A 313 3.25 -18.11 -10.38
C ARG A 313 2.39 -16.90 -10.66
N ILE A 314 1.15 -17.18 -11.08
CA ILE A 314 0.08 -16.19 -11.11
C ILE A 314 -0.82 -16.49 -9.90
N THR A 315 -0.99 -15.51 -9.01
CA THR A 315 -1.92 -15.60 -7.88
C THR A 315 -3.13 -14.75 -8.18
N VAL A 316 -4.31 -15.36 -8.15
CA VAL A 316 -5.60 -14.68 -8.32
C VAL A 316 -6.24 -14.53 -6.94
N PRO A 317 -6.51 -13.30 -6.48
CA PRO A 317 -7.12 -13.08 -5.18
C PRO A 317 -8.55 -13.61 -5.13
N ASN A 318 -8.98 -14.08 -3.96
CA ASN A 318 -10.37 -14.45 -3.75
C ASN A 318 -11.19 -13.20 -3.45
N ALA A 319 -11.87 -12.67 -4.46
CA ALA A 319 -12.75 -11.51 -4.33
C ALA A 319 -14.12 -11.85 -3.71
N GLY A 320 -14.34 -13.11 -3.32
CA GLY A 320 -15.64 -13.63 -2.87
C GLY A 320 -16.55 -14.00 -4.04
N GLY A 321 -17.81 -14.32 -3.71
CA GLY A 321 -18.80 -14.73 -4.70
C GLY A 321 -18.88 -16.25 -4.92
N TRP A 322 -19.68 -16.66 -5.90
CA TRP A 322 -20.01 -18.08 -6.12
C TRP A 322 -18.82 -18.94 -6.55
N TYR A 323 -17.92 -18.38 -7.34
CA TYR A 323 -16.77 -19.10 -7.88
C TYR A 323 -15.49 -18.91 -7.05
N GLY A 324 -15.46 -17.95 -6.10
CA GLY A 324 -14.25 -17.58 -5.38
C GLY A 324 -13.23 -16.89 -6.29
N ALA A 325 -11.95 -17.28 -6.18
CA ALA A 325 -10.95 -16.91 -7.15
C ALA A 325 -11.13 -17.73 -8.43
N SER A 326 -11.12 -17.10 -9.61
CA SER A 326 -11.29 -17.79 -10.89
C SER A 326 -10.40 -17.20 -11.98
N LEU A 327 -9.98 -18.03 -12.92
CA LEU A 327 -9.13 -17.69 -14.05
C LEU A 327 -9.56 -18.50 -15.27
N GLU A 328 -9.71 -17.83 -16.41
CA GLU A 328 -9.81 -18.45 -17.73
C GLU A 328 -8.53 -18.12 -18.51
N CYS A 329 -7.85 -19.14 -19.02
CA CYS A 329 -6.58 -19.00 -19.72
C CYS A 329 -6.52 -19.95 -20.91
N GLY A 330 -6.27 -19.42 -22.11
CA GLY A 330 -6.09 -20.18 -23.36
C GLY A 330 -4.63 -20.12 -23.82
N VAL A 331 -3.94 -19.00 -23.61
CA VAL A 331 -2.52 -18.86 -23.99
C VAL A 331 -1.73 -18.34 -22.80
N PHE A 332 -0.62 -19.02 -22.51
CA PHE A 332 0.41 -18.54 -21.61
C PHE A 332 1.76 -18.56 -22.34
N ASN A 333 2.48 -17.44 -22.32
CA ASN A 333 3.78 -17.35 -22.95
C ASN A 333 4.65 -16.26 -22.30
N VAL A 334 5.94 -16.22 -22.66
CA VAL A 334 6.88 -15.17 -22.26
C VAL A 334 7.58 -14.57 -23.46
N TYR A 335 7.94 -13.28 -23.38
CA TYR A 335 8.80 -12.63 -24.36
C TYR A 335 10.25 -12.76 -23.91
N ALA A 336 10.95 -13.77 -24.45
CA ALA A 336 12.34 -14.05 -24.14
C ALA A 336 13.29 -13.07 -24.83
N LYS A 337 14.41 -12.77 -24.13
CA LYS A 337 15.52 -11.93 -24.57
C LYS A 337 16.66 -12.75 -25.14
#